data_ecdaa7741cb2ff6c52fa58c77be2e8ad
#
_entry.id   ecdaa7741cb2ff6c52fa58c77be2e8ad
#
_cell.length_a   1.000
_cell.length_b   1.000
_cell.length_c   1.000
_cell.angle_alpha   90.00
_cell.angle_beta   90.00
_cell.angle_gamma   90.00
#
_symmetry.space_group_name_H-M   'P 1'
#
loop_
_entity.id
_entity.type
_entity.pdbx_description
1 polymer ?
#
loop_
_entity_poly.entity_id
_entity_poly.type
_entity_poly.pdbx_seq_one_letter_code
_entity_poly.pdbx_strand_id
1 'polypeptide(L)'
;MKQGIIKNVKIRHVAAGDLDACFTIESTCYTTDAATREKIEKRIAIFPAGFLVAEANGQVIGMINSGATNKDDITDDAFKDMADHIHDGKHIVIFSLAVLPAFQGVGISRRLMDMFIEASRDLKKEKILLMCKSGLISYYLKYDFLYAGKSKSTLGGFEWHEMYLPFVFDNGGQS
;
A
#
# COMPACT_ATOMS: atom_id res chain seq x y z
N MET A 1 21.17 -20.19 8.98
CA MET A 1 20.72 -19.42 10.17
C MET A 1 19.28 -19.80 10.44
N LYS A 2 18.96 -20.20 11.64
CA LYS A 2 17.60 -20.58 12.04
C LYS A 2 16.72 -19.32 11.92
N GLN A 3 15.74 -19.34 11.01
CA GLN A 3 14.62 -18.41 11.04
C GLN A 3 13.97 -18.57 12.42
N GLY A 4 14.20 -17.59 13.30
CA GLY A 4 13.48 -17.53 14.55
C GLY A 4 11.99 -17.54 14.23
N ILE A 5 11.23 -18.43 14.85
CA ILE A 5 9.79 -18.52 14.69
C ILE A 5 9.24 -17.12 14.94
N ILE A 6 8.74 -16.46 13.89
CA ILE A 6 8.06 -15.17 14.01
C ILE A 6 6.75 -15.47 14.74
N LYS A 7 6.76 -15.24 16.04
CA LYS A 7 5.56 -15.38 16.87
C LYS A 7 4.85 -14.04 16.92
N ASN A 8 3.52 -14.08 16.81
CA ASN A 8 2.63 -12.94 17.05
C ASN A 8 2.84 -11.73 16.14
N VAL A 9 2.73 -11.92 14.81
CA VAL A 9 2.63 -10.79 13.88
C VAL A 9 1.26 -10.12 14.08
N LYS A 10 1.27 -8.83 14.37
CA LYS A 10 0.09 -7.98 14.49
C LYS A 10 0.05 -6.97 13.34
N ILE A 11 -1.09 -6.86 12.68
CA ILE A 11 -1.34 -5.78 11.73
C ILE A 11 -2.13 -4.70 12.46
N ARG A 12 -1.67 -3.46 12.36
CA ARG A 12 -2.30 -2.30 12.98
C ARG A 12 -2.11 -1.04 12.15
N HIS A 13 -2.88 -0.01 12.45
CA HIS A 13 -2.62 1.31 11.87
C HIS A 13 -1.27 1.85 12.34
N VAL A 14 -0.65 2.65 11.46
CA VAL A 14 0.60 3.34 11.76
C VAL A 14 0.40 4.34 12.89
N ALA A 15 1.45 4.54 13.68
CA ALA A 15 1.55 5.62 14.66
C ALA A 15 2.73 6.55 14.30
N ALA A 16 2.72 7.77 14.82
CA ALA A 16 3.78 8.74 14.56
C ALA A 16 5.19 8.23 14.92
N GLY A 17 5.29 7.42 15.97
CA GLY A 17 6.55 6.80 16.40
C GLY A 17 7.09 5.72 15.47
N ASP A 18 6.33 5.28 14.45
CA ASP A 18 6.77 4.26 13.50
C ASP A 18 7.58 4.83 12.31
N LEU A 19 7.76 6.15 12.22
CA LEU A 19 8.37 6.81 11.07
C LEU A 19 9.74 6.24 10.71
N ASP A 20 10.63 6.10 11.68
CA ASP A 20 11.99 5.61 11.42
C ASP A 20 11.99 4.16 10.92
N ALA A 21 11.15 3.30 11.49
CA ALA A 21 10.99 1.93 11.05
C ALA A 21 10.39 1.86 9.63
N CYS A 22 9.37 2.66 9.33
CA CYS A 22 8.75 2.72 8.01
C CYS A 22 9.72 3.23 6.94
N PHE A 23 10.51 4.27 7.26
CA PHE A 23 11.54 4.75 6.34
C PHE A 23 12.65 3.71 6.11
N THR A 24 13.06 2.99 7.13
CA THR A 24 14.03 1.89 7.00
C THR A 24 13.48 0.79 6.07
N ILE A 25 12.22 0.41 6.21
CA ILE A 25 11.57 -0.57 5.32
C ILE A 25 11.55 -0.06 3.88
N GLU A 26 11.12 1.18 3.66
CA GLU A 26 11.07 1.79 2.32
C GLU A 26 12.44 1.80 1.65
N SER A 27 13.45 2.34 2.31
CA SER A 27 14.81 2.47 1.78
C SER A 27 15.53 1.13 1.60
N THR A 28 15.14 0.10 2.34
CA THR A 28 15.67 -1.26 2.21
C THR A 28 15.05 -2.01 1.03
N CYS A 29 13.73 -1.84 0.81
CA CYS A 29 12.97 -2.61 -0.17
C CYS A 29 12.92 -1.97 -1.55
N TYR A 30 13.05 -0.64 -1.64
CA TYR A 30 13.01 0.11 -2.90
C TYR A 30 14.36 0.78 -3.18
N THR A 31 14.59 1.12 -4.44
CA THR A 31 15.83 1.76 -4.91
C THR A 31 15.57 3.21 -5.33
N THR A 32 15.67 3.50 -6.63
CA THR A 32 15.42 4.84 -7.19
C THR A 32 13.95 5.28 -7.11
N ASP A 33 13.05 4.35 -6.85
CA ASP A 33 11.61 4.57 -6.64
C ASP A 33 11.22 4.71 -5.15
N ALA A 34 12.19 4.63 -4.24
CA ALA A 34 11.94 4.78 -2.80
C ALA A 34 11.43 6.18 -2.45
N ALA A 35 10.42 6.23 -1.57
CA ALA A 35 9.97 7.49 -0.99
C ALA A 35 10.99 8.03 0.01
N THR A 36 11.12 9.36 0.08
CA THR A 36 11.94 10.01 1.09
C THR A 36 11.31 9.92 2.48
N ARG A 37 12.09 10.19 3.51
CA ARG A 37 11.61 10.22 4.90
C ARG A 37 10.45 11.22 5.06
N GLU A 38 10.56 12.39 4.45
CA GLU A 38 9.55 13.45 4.48
C GLU A 38 8.23 13.00 3.82
N LYS A 39 8.30 12.23 2.74
CA LYS A 39 7.11 11.66 2.09
C LYS A 39 6.41 10.65 3.00
N ILE A 40 7.16 9.77 3.66
CA ILE A 40 6.61 8.81 4.61
C ILE A 40 5.97 9.54 5.80
N GLU A 41 6.62 10.56 6.35
CA GLU A 41 6.09 11.39 7.43
C GLU A 41 4.76 12.05 7.05
N LYS A 42 4.66 12.63 5.86
CA LYS A 42 3.40 13.19 5.33
C LYS A 42 2.30 12.15 5.22
N ARG A 43 2.61 10.95 4.71
CA ARG A 43 1.62 9.86 4.61
C ARG A 43 1.09 9.44 5.97
N ILE A 44 1.95 9.35 6.98
CA ILE A 44 1.56 9.04 8.37
C ILE A 44 0.67 10.14 8.94
N ALA A 45 1.06 11.40 8.76
CA ALA A 45 0.36 12.54 9.35
C ALA A 45 -1.00 12.80 8.68
N ILE A 46 -1.07 12.69 7.37
CA ILE A 46 -2.25 13.10 6.58
C ILE A 46 -3.27 11.98 6.46
N PHE A 47 -2.84 10.73 6.25
CA PHE A 47 -3.76 9.62 6.02
C PHE A 47 -3.38 8.34 6.76
N PRO A 48 -3.34 8.36 8.10
CA PRO A 48 -3.04 7.16 8.90
C PRO A 48 -4.08 6.05 8.72
N ALA A 49 -5.34 6.38 8.38
CA ALA A 49 -6.39 5.40 8.09
C ALA A 49 -6.07 4.50 6.88
N GLY A 50 -5.26 4.98 5.93
CA GLY A 50 -4.76 4.23 4.78
C GLY A 50 -3.32 3.75 4.93
N PHE A 51 -2.80 3.65 6.15
CA PHE A 51 -1.43 3.24 6.42
C PHE A 51 -1.41 2.16 7.52
N LEU A 52 -1.10 0.92 7.13
CA LEU A 52 -0.99 -0.22 8.04
C LEU A 52 0.45 -0.68 8.17
N VAL A 53 0.80 -1.16 9.34
CA VAL A 53 2.10 -1.77 9.63
C VAL A 53 1.95 -3.18 10.17
N ALA A 54 2.93 -4.02 9.88
CA ALA A 54 3.08 -5.33 10.48
C ALA A 54 4.14 -5.24 11.59
N GLU A 55 3.75 -5.59 12.79
CA GLU A 55 4.60 -5.61 13.97
C GLU A 55 4.84 -7.04 14.44
N ALA A 56 6.09 -7.40 14.68
CA ALA A 56 6.48 -8.66 15.29
C ALA A 56 7.46 -8.40 16.42
N ASN A 57 7.20 -8.94 17.60
CA ASN A 57 8.06 -8.79 18.79
C ASN A 57 8.40 -7.32 19.10
N GLY A 58 7.44 -6.40 18.93
CA GLY A 58 7.63 -4.97 19.18
C GLY A 58 8.39 -4.22 18.08
N GLN A 59 8.73 -4.86 16.98
CA GLN A 59 9.40 -4.25 15.83
C GLN A 59 8.46 -4.17 14.63
N VAL A 60 8.38 -3.02 13.97
CA VAL A 60 7.70 -2.86 12.70
C VAL A 60 8.58 -3.44 11.59
N ILE A 61 8.05 -4.44 10.87
CA ILE A 61 8.79 -5.25 9.88
C ILE A 61 8.22 -5.18 8.48
N GLY A 62 7.06 -4.57 8.32
CA GLY A 62 6.39 -4.40 7.03
C GLY A 62 5.37 -3.29 7.09
N MET A 63 4.97 -2.80 5.92
CA MET A 63 3.99 -1.73 5.79
C MET A 63 3.25 -1.77 4.46
N ILE A 64 2.05 -1.17 4.45
CA ILE A 64 1.33 -0.78 3.26
C ILE A 64 0.79 0.64 3.48
N ASN A 65 1.02 1.53 2.52
CA ASN A 65 0.56 2.92 2.63
C ASN A 65 -0.06 3.42 1.32
N SER A 66 -0.85 4.48 1.44
CA SER A 66 -1.74 4.92 0.38
C SER A 66 -2.10 6.39 0.49
N GLY A 67 -2.79 6.87 -0.53
CA GLY A 67 -3.53 8.12 -0.54
C GLY A 67 -4.91 7.92 -1.17
N ALA A 68 -5.82 8.86 -0.98
CA ALA A 68 -7.16 8.80 -1.55
C ALA A 68 -7.37 9.92 -2.58
N THR A 69 -8.16 9.65 -3.62
CA THR A 69 -8.39 10.56 -4.74
C THR A 69 -9.76 10.29 -5.38
N ASN A 70 -10.27 11.30 -6.09
CA ASN A 70 -11.42 11.12 -6.99
C ASN A 70 -11.01 10.84 -8.45
N LYS A 71 -9.71 10.88 -8.76
CA LYS A 71 -9.19 10.64 -10.10
C LYS A 71 -8.99 9.16 -10.36
N ASP A 72 -9.21 8.73 -11.60
CA ASP A 72 -8.84 7.39 -12.09
C ASP A 72 -7.40 7.32 -12.58
N ASP A 73 -6.84 8.47 -13.02
CA ASP A 73 -5.45 8.58 -13.44
C ASP A 73 -4.53 8.75 -12.23
N ILE A 74 -3.61 7.81 -12.06
CA ILE A 74 -2.66 7.76 -10.95
C ILE A 74 -1.21 7.97 -11.39
N THR A 75 -1.00 8.46 -12.61
CA THR A 75 0.34 8.64 -13.20
C THR A 75 1.06 9.89 -12.72
N ASP A 76 0.37 10.81 -12.04
CA ASP A 76 0.97 12.02 -11.48
C ASP A 76 1.78 11.67 -10.20
N ASP A 77 3.10 11.76 -10.30
CA ASP A 77 3.99 11.47 -9.17
C ASP A 77 3.82 12.45 -7.99
N ALA A 78 3.30 13.66 -8.24
CA ALA A 78 2.99 14.62 -7.18
C ALA A 78 1.94 14.09 -6.20
N PHE A 79 1.05 13.20 -6.62
CA PHE A 79 0.08 12.57 -5.75
C PHE A 79 0.75 11.74 -4.63
N LYS A 80 1.90 11.14 -4.88
CA LYS A 80 2.67 10.38 -3.88
C LYS A 80 3.23 11.25 -2.76
N ASP A 81 3.29 12.57 -2.98
CA ASP A 81 3.62 13.59 -1.98
C ASP A 81 2.41 14.06 -1.17
N MET A 82 1.26 13.42 -1.34
CA MET A 82 -0.03 13.78 -0.72
C MET A 82 -0.58 15.15 -1.18
N ALA A 83 -0.04 15.76 -2.24
CA ALA A 83 -0.42 17.09 -2.71
C ALA A 83 -1.91 17.17 -3.12
N ASP A 84 -2.42 16.13 -3.77
CA ASP A 84 -3.81 16.04 -4.24
C ASP A 84 -4.63 15.01 -3.43
N HIS A 85 -4.19 14.69 -2.22
CA HIS A 85 -4.92 13.77 -1.36
C HIS A 85 -6.26 14.37 -0.95
N ILE A 86 -7.32 13.60 -1.13
CA ILE A 86 -8.68 13.94 -0.70
C ILE A 86 -9.12 12.85 0.26
N HIS A 87 -9.23 13.16 1.56
CA HIS A 87 -9.53 12.17 2.61
C HIS A 87 -10.75 11.29 2.26
N ASP A 88 -11.83 11.91 1.80
CA ASP A 88 -13.06 11.23 1.38
C ASP A 88 -13.09 10.91 -0.13
N GLY A 89 -11.93 10.94 -0.79
CA GLY A 89 -11.81 10.53 -2.19
C GLY A 89 -12.35 9.12 -2.41
N LYS A 90 -13.06 8.92 -3.51
CA LYS A 90 -13.76 7.66 -3.81
C LYS A 90 -12.83 6.48 -4.07
N HIS A 91 -11.58 6.73 -4.47
CA HIS A 91 -10.57 5.70 -4.72
C HIS A 91 -9.42 5.79 -3.73
N ILE A 92 -8.79 4.67 -3.44
CA ILE A 92 -7.58 4.59 -2.64
C ILE A 92 -6.43 4.05 -3.51
N VAL A 93 -5.25 4.67 -3.44
CA VAL A 93 -4.10 4.32 -4.26
C VAL A 93 -2.98 3.81 -3.36
N ILE A 94 -2.54 2.58 -3.57
CA ILE A 94 -1.37 2.02 -2.86
C ILE A 94 -0.11 2.67 -3.41
N PHE A 95 0.72 3.23 -2.54
CA PHE A 95 2.03 3.78 -2.88
C PHE A 95 3.16 2.79 -2.62
N SER A 96 3.12 2.11 -1.47
CA SER A 96 4.14 1.14 -1.08
C SER A 96 3.50 -0.06 -0.39
N LEU A 97 4.00 -1.25 -0.72
CA LEU A 97 3.78 -2.49 0.02
C LEU A 97 5.15 -3.15 0.17
N ALA A 98 5.64 -3.23 1.39
CA ALA A 98 7.00 -3.70 1.64
C ALA A 98 7.12 -4.46 2.95
N VAL A 99 7.94 -5.50 2.95
CA VAL A 99 8.32 -6.30 4.11
C VAL A 99 9.83 -6.43 4.11
N LEU A 100 10.47 -6.23 5.25
CA LEU A 100 11.92 -6.40 5.38
C LEU A 100 12.37 -7.78 4.87
N PRO A 101 13.50 -7.87 4.15
CA PRO A 101 13.95 -9.11 3.51
C PRO A 101 14.00 -10.31 4.47
N ALA A 102 14.44 -10.11 5.71
CA ALA A 102 14.53 -11.17 6.72
C ALA A 102 13.18 -11.78 7.11
N PHE A 103 12.06 -11.10 6.80
CA PHE A 103 10.70 -11.49 7.16
C PHE A 103 9.82 -11.83 5.95
N GLN A 104 10.39 -11.88 4.76
CA GLN A 104 9.68 -12.26 3.54
C GLN A 104 9.46 -13.78 3.45
N GLY A 105 8.49 -14.18 2.62
CA GLY A 105 8.22 -15.60 2.33
C GLY A 105 7.39 -16.32 3.40
N VAL A 106 6.87 -15.62 4.40
CA VAL A 106 6.07 -16.20 5.51
C VAL A 106 4.65 -15.62 5.59
N GLY A 107 4.19 -14.96 4.53
CA GLY A 107 2.79 -14.50 4.39
C GLY A 107 2.48 -13.14 5.01
N ILE A 108 3.48 -12.33 5.42
CA ILE A 108 3.23 -11.03 6.05
C ILE A 108 2.63 -10.03 5.05
N SER A 109 3.15 -9.96 3.83
CA SER A 109 2.59 -9.08 2.79
C SER A 109 1.14 -9.42 2.45
N ARG A 110 0.79 -10.72 2.47
CA ARG A 110 -0.59 -11.17 2.30
C ARG A 110 -1.49 -10.66 3.41
N ARG A 111 -1.07 -10.76 4.66
CA ARG A 111 -1.84 -10.28 5.80
C ARG A 111 -2.02 -8.75 5.75
N LEU A 112 -0.98 -8.01 5.35
CA LEU A 112 -1.08 -6.56 5.14
C LEU A 112 -2.10 -6.23 4.04
N MET A 113 -2.05 -6.93 2.90
CA MET A 113 -2.99 -6.71 1.79
C MET A 113 -4.42 -7.06 2.18
N ASP A 114 -4.65 -8.21 2.82
CA ASP A 114 -5.99 -8.63 3.25
C ASP A 114 -6.62 -7.60 4.19
N MET A 115 -5.88 -7.12 5.19
CA MET A 115 -6.33 -6.09 6.12
C MET A 115 -6.54 -4.73 5.45
N PHE A 116 -5.69 -4.39 4.46
CA PHE A 116 -5.84 -3.16 3.70
C PHE A 116 -7.10 -3.16 2.82
N ILE A 117 -7.41 -4.30 2.20
CA ILE A 117 -8.64 -4.48 1.42
C ILE A 117 -9.87 -4.28 2.32
N GLU A 118 -9.88 -4.89 3.51
CA GLU A 118 -10.97 -4.71 4.48
C GLU A 118 -11.08 -3.25 4.94
N ALA A 119 -9.98 -2.62 5.32
CA ALA A 119 -9.95 -1.20 5.70
C ALA A 119 -10.46 -0.28 4.58
N SER A 120 -10.12 -0.59 3.32
CA SER A 120 -10.60 0.17 2.16
C SER A 120 -12.11 0.05 1.96
N ARG A 121 -12.67 -1.13 2.21
CA ARG A 121 -14.13 -1.35 2.22
C ARG A 121 -14.83 -0.58 3.33
N ASP A 122 -14.26 -0.60 4.53
CA ASP A 122 -14.81 0.14 5.69
C ASP A 122 -14.78 1.64 5.45
N LEU A 123 -13.77 2.15 4.77
CA LEU A 123 -13.66 3.53 4.30
C LEU A 123 -14.59 3.86 3.11
N LYS A 124 -15.39 2.88 2.65
CA LYS A 124 -16.34 3.03 1.52
C LYS A 124 -15.68 3.45 0.21
N LYS A 125 -14.45 3.01 -0.04
CA LYS A 125 -13.77 3.25 -1.30
C LYS A 125 -14.41 2.43 -2.42
N GLU A 126 -14.51 3.01 -3.62
CA GLU A 126 -15.07 2.32 -4.79
C GLU A 126 -14.08 1.34 -5.41
N LYS A 127 -12.78 1.65 -5.35
CA LYS A 127 -11.71 0.76 -5.82
C LYS A 127 -10.36 1.09 -5.19
N ILE A 128 -9.49 0.08 -5.20
CA ILE A 128 -8.06 0.23 -4.94
C ILE A 128 -7.33 0.32 -6.28
N LEU A 129 -6.44 1.28 -6.41
CA LEU A 129 -5.58 1.49 -7.57
C LEU A 129 -4.12 1.29 -7.16
N LEU A 130 -3.30 0.79 -8.08
CA LEU A 130 -1.85 0.71 -7.89
C LEU A 130 -1.09 0.69 -9.21
N MET A 131 0.20 1.02 -9.14
CA MET A 131 1.17 0.74 -10.18
C MET A 131 2.18 -0.29 -9.65
N CYS A 132 2.55 -1.25 -10.49
CA CYS A 132 3.56 -2.26 -10.16
C CYS A 132 4.51 -2.52 -11.33
N LYS A 133 5.66 -3.09 -11.02
CA LYS A 133 6.59 -3.63 -12.02
C LYS A 133 6.02 -4.92 -12.62
N SER A 134 6.40 -5.25 -13.84
CA SER A 134 5.87 -6.40 -14.58
C SER A 134 5.94 -7.72 -13.81
N GLY A 135 7.01 -7.94 -13.04
CA GLY A 135 7.19 -9.14 -12.22
C GLY A 135 6.20 -9.30 -11.06
N LEU A 136 5.45 -8.25 -10.72
CA LEU A 136 4.46 -8.27 -9.62
C LEU A 136 3.01 -8.37 -10.11
N ILE A 137 2.76 -8.35 -11.41
CA ILE A 137 1.39 -8.44 -11.95
C ILE A 137 0.70 -9.72 -11.45
N SER A 138 1.37 -10.88 -11.57
CA SER A 138 0.81 -12.16 -11.10
C SER A 138 0.56 -12.19 -9.60
N TYR A 139 1.34 -11.48 -8.81
CA TYR A 139 1.14 -11.35 -7.37
C TYR A 139 -0.19 -10.66 -7.06
N TYR A 140 -0.48 -9.53 -7.72
CA TYR A 140 -1.72 -8.80 -7.50
C TYR A 140 -2.95 -9.47 -8.09
N LEU A 141 -2.81 -10.22 -9.19
CA LEU A 141 -3.91 -11.03 -9.73
C LEU A 141 -4.46 -12.05 -8.71
N LYS A 142 -3.63 -12.53 -7.78
CA LYS A 142 -4.06 -13.46 -6.71
C LYS A 142 -5.01 -12.81 -5.68
N TYR A 143 -5.08 -11.49 -5.64
CA TYR A 143 -6.00 -10.71 -4.79
C TYR A 143 -7.20 -10.18 -5.57
N ASP A 144 -7.45 -10.74 -6.75
CA ASP A 144 -8.52 -10.32 -7.67
C ASP A 144 -8.36 -8.92 -8.27
N PHE A 145 -7.15 -8.35 -8.22
CA PHE A 145 -6.85 -7.15 -8.99
C PHE A 145 -6.94 -7.44 -10.48
N LEU A 146 -7.44 -6.47 -11.23
CA LEU A 146 -7.57 -6.50 -12.68
C LEU A 146 -6.42 -5.69 -13.31
N TYR A 147 -5.92 -6.17 -14.43
CA TYR A 147 -4.88 -5.48 -15.18
C TYR A 147 -5.48 -4.40 -16.07
N ALA A 148 -5.01 -3.15 -15.91
CA ALA A 148 -5.51 -1.99 -16.66
C ALA A 148 -4.59 -1.56 -17.82
N GLY A 149 -3.37 -2.09 -17.90
CA GLY A 149 -2.43 -1.78 -18.96
C GLY A 149 -1.11 -1.19 -18.46
N LYS A 150 -0.24 -0.87 -19.41
CA LYS A 150 1.03 -0.21 -19.13
C LYS A 150 0.78 1.24 -18.73
N SER A 151 1.42 1.67 -17.65
CA SER A 151 1.35 3.05 -17.18
C SER A 151 2.20 3.99 -18.02
N LYS A 152 1.82 5.26 -18.06
CA LYS A 152 2.65 6.35 -18.61
C LYS A 152 3.74 6.81 -17.64
N SER A 153 3.69 6.39 -16.36
CA SER A 153 4.71 6.74 -15.37
C SER A 153 6.07 6.14 -15.71
N THR A 154 7.12 6.91 -15.47
CA THR A 154 8.53 6.48 -15.58
C THR A 154 9.27 6.63 -14.26
N LEU A 155 8.53 6.63 -13.14
CA LEU A 155 9.08 6.81 -11.80
C LEU A 155 10.28 5.91 -11.53
N GLY A 156 11.37 6.48 -11.06
CA GLY A 156 12.60 5.74 -10.75
C GLY A 156 13.29 5.12 -11.97
N GLY A 157 12.85 5.43 -13.21
CA GLY A 157 13.38 4.86 -14.45
C GLY A 157 12.84 3.47 -14.79
N PHE A 158 11.76 3.03 -14.11
CA PHE A 158 11.14 1.72 -14.33
C PHE A 158 9.95 1.79 -15.27
N GLU A 159 9.61 0.65 -15.87
CA GLU A 159 8.35 0.41 -16.54
C GLU A 159 7.29 0.01 -15.51
N TRP A 160 6.15 0.70 -15.52
CA TRP A 160 5.05 0.50 -14.60
C TRP A 160 3.81 -0.03 -15.31
N HIS A 161 3.03 -0.82 -14.57
CA HIS A 161 1.74 -1.37 -14.99
C HIS A 161 0.67 -0.98 -13.99
N GLU A 162 -0.50 -0.62 -14.48
CA GLU A 162 -1.62 -0.20 -13.65
C GLU A 162 -2.56 -1.37 -13.40
N MET A 163 -2.99 -1.49 -12.15
CA MET A 163 -3.94 -2.49 -11.69
C MET A 163 -4.97 -1.87 -10.77
N TYR A 164 -6.15 -2.47 -10.70
CA TYR A 164 -7.23 -2.00 -9.84
C TYR A 164 -8.04 -3.16 -9.27
N LEU A 165 -8.61 -2.95 -8.09
CA LEU A 165 -9.56 -3.84 -7.44
C LEU A 165 -10.85 -3.07 -7.18
N PRO A 166 -11.94 -3.33 -7.93
CA PRO A 166 -13.22 -2.67 -7.70
C PRO A 166 -13.95 -3.31 -6.51
N PHE A 167 -14.68 -2.49 -5.75
CA PHE A 167 -15.61 -2.96 -4.73
C PHE A 167 -17.04 -2.87 -5.23
N VAL A 168 -17.83 -3.92 -4.97
CA VAL A 168 -19.26 -3.92 -5.18
C VAL A 168 -19.92 -3.76 -3.82
N PHE A 169 -20.68 -2.67 -3.64
CA PHE A 169 -21.55 -2.49 -2.49
C PHE A 169 -22.95 -2.88 -2.90
N ASP A 170 -23.56 -3.84 -2.21
CA ASP A 170 -24.98 -4.12 -2.35
C ASP A 170 -25.74 -2.88 -1.87
N ASN A 171 -26.22 -2.10 -2.82
CA ASN A 171 -27.30 -1.16 -2.55
C ASN A 171 -28.50 -2.02 -2.21
N GLY A 172 -28.77 -2.22 -0.91
CA GLY A 172 -29.89 -2.99 -0.43
C GLY A 172 -31.13 -2.60 -1.21
N GLY A 173 -31.61 -3.53 -2.02
CA GLY A 173 -32.81 -3.32 -2.80
C GLY A 173 -33.95 -3.00 -1.84
N GLN A 174 -34.43 -1.78 -1.87
CA GLN A 174 -35.75 -1.48 -1.39
C GLN A 174 -36.71 -2.11 -2.39
N SER A 175 -37.23 -3.28 -2.06
CA SER A 175 -38.47 -3.82 -2.63
C SER A 175 -39.64 -3.20 -1.89
#